data_ca498bd31f972d054e7d9ecf8d4d92ea
#
_entry.id   ca498bd31f972d054e7d9ecf8d4d92ea
#
_cell.length_a   1.000
_cell.length_b   1.000
_cell.length_c   1.000
_cell.angle_alpha   90.00
_cell.angle_beta   90.00
_cell.angle_gamma   90.00
#
_symmetry.space_group_name_H-M   'P 1'
#
loop_
_entity.id
_entity.type
_entity.pdbx_description
1 polymer ?
#
loop_
_entity_poly.entity_id
_entity_poly.type
_entity_poly.pdbx_seq_one_letter_code
_entity_poly.pdbx_strand_id
1 'polypeptide(L)'
;MKQQNNPQALREKYIRELNGANNSALRAKELADDLFSLDLTVYSQNFSFRSIVYNLFAMSEIDENISMHPEQLQIVSKINENAATIISAPTSFGKTFCIFEYIVKYKPKNVVLIVPTLALVDEYFKKIIKKYKNKFSHYKIHTSLNEEKIYDFNSFNIFILTHDRVVQETNYHIIEKIDFLVIDEVYKLETDMQNDRVLVLNMAYYYLSKKASKYVLLAPFIKEVNDIDKLEKSPFFYGSNYSPVVNDVRTFPILQEQDRVSECKRILKSLNEEEKTLIYFPTVSSMYKYISTVIALEPKKLKFLDHEVLFFIEWAKEEIHEEWCLITALERGYLIHNGQIPMGTRMFQLDYYEQSNLFNKLLCTSTLLEGVNTTAKNIIITKPSRISNSPGDHFSAFDFFNLVGRTGRLHQHYIGDAYYIKSPSDPEYRKADAVKSIRFEVTDASKDIDIQKGEVEKYQDVVEFLKKLNITKEDYLANIGSKARFDTVIDLYNAYAMNKIKLLAQLQAHIEDGRVGRLRLVEILYKICEQKEKVKLESNLINTLLSKKKASYKKSSR
;
A
#
# COMPACT_ATOMS: atom_id res chain seq x y z
N MET A 1 -14.03 7.02 38.73
CA MET A 1 -15.17 6.59 37.92
C MET A 1 -15.66 7.76 37.10
N LYS A 2 -15.20 7.90 35.85
CA LYS A 2 -15.85 8.62 34.79
C LYS A 2 -15.46 7.83 33.53
N GLN A 3 -16.30 6.88 33.12
CA GLN A 3 -16.30 6.42 31.74
C GLN A 3 -16.73 7.64 30.93
N GLN A 4 -15.75 8.34 30.38
CA GLN A 4 -16.00 9.31 29.32
C GLN A 4 -16.69 8.52 28.20
N ASN A 5 -17.91 8.90 27.86
CA ASN A 5 -18.64 8.39 26.73
C ASN A 5 -17.80 8.62 25.47
N ASN A 6 -17.04 7.62 25.07
CA ASN A 6 -16.27 7.66 23.82
C ASN A 6 -17.29 7.58 22.67
N PRO A 7 -17.48 8.64 21.87
CA PRO A 7 -18.48 8.66 20.80
C PRO A 7 -18.32 7.50 19.82
N GLN A 8 -17.09 7.05 19.57
CA GLN A 8 -16.82 5.92 18.69
C GLN A 8 -17.31 4.60 19.31
N ALA A 9 -17.18 4.40 20.62
CA ALA A 9 -17.69 3.21 21.29
C ALA A 9 -19.23 3.13 21.24
N LEU A 10 -19.91 4.28 21.32
CA LEU A 10 -21.36 4.36 21.13
C LEU A 10 -21.76 4.03 19.70
N ARG A 11 -21.05 4.55 18.70
CA ARG A 11 -21.27 4.23 17.28
C ARG A 11 -21.09 2.74 17.03
N GLU A 12 -20.00 2.14 17.51
CA GLU A 12 -19.73 0.70 17.36
C GLU A 12 -20.83 -0.16 17.99
N LYS A 13 -21.28 0.19 19.18
CA LYS A 13 -22.40 -0.49 19.83
C LYS A 13 -23.67 -0.41 18.97
N TYR A 14 -24.02 0.79 18.50
CA TYR A 14 -25.23 1.02 17.71
C TYR A 14 -25.18 0.29 16.36
N ILE A 15 -24.04 0.29 15.68
CA ILE A 15 -23.82 -0.47 14.42
C ILE A 15 -24.04 -1.98 14.64
N ARG A 16 -23.61 -2.54 15.78
CA ARG A 16 -23.83 -3.95 16.12
C ARG A 16 -25.31 -4.26 16.34
N GLU A 17 -26.00 -3.38 17.05
CA GLU A 17 -27.45 -3.49 17.27
C GLU A 17 -28.21 -3.44 15.93
N LEU A 18 -27.85 -2.53 15.03
CA LEU A 18 -28.45 -2.43 13.69
C LEU A 18 -28.21 -3.68 12.84
N ASN A 19 -27.03 -4.28 12.91
CA ASN A 19 -26.72 -5.48 12.15
C ASN A 19 -27.50 -6.72 12.65
N GLY A 20 -27.88 -6.73 13.93
CA GLY A 20 -28.74 -7.78 14.52
C GLY A 20 -30.24 -7.53 14.40
N ALA A 21 -30.65 -6.32 14.03
CA ALA A 21 -32.07 -5.97 13.93
C ALA A 21 -32.63 -6.33 12.55
N ASN A 22 -33.89 -6.81 12.52
CA ASN A 22 -34.61 -6.96 11.25
C ASN A 22 -34.67 -5.63 10.49
N ASN A 23 -34.55 -5.65 9.18
CA ASN A 23 -34.58 -4.47 8.30
C ASN A 23 -35.77 -3.52 8.52
N SER A 24 -36.83 -3.94 9.20
CA SER A 24 -37.98 -3.14 9.59
C SER A 24 -37.65 -2.05 10.63
N ALA A 25 -36.69 -2.30 11.53
CA ALA A 25 -36.27 -1.32 12.54
C ALA A 25 -35.50 -0.15 11.90
N LEU A 26 -34.73 -0.37 10.84
CA LEU A 26 -33.99 0.64 10.09
C LEU A 26 -34.90 1.65 9.36
N ARG A 27 -36.18 1.36 9.23
CA ARG A 27 -37.16 2.19 8.53
C ARG A 27 -37.91 3.14 9.45
N ALA A 28 -37.75 3.04 10.76
CA ALA A 28 -38.44 3.89 11.71
C ALA A 28 -37.91 5.34 11.63
N LYS A 29 -38.80 6.33 11.64
CA LYS A 29 -38.45 7.75 11.55
C LYS A 29 -37.60 8.20 12.77
N GLU A 30 -37.86 7.60 13.93
CA GLU A 30 -37.13 7.83 15.18
C GLU A 30 -35.65 7.41 15.06
N LEU A 31 -35.38 6.33 14.34
CA LEU A 31 -34.02 5.83 14.11
C LEU A 31 -33.19 6.80 13.26
N ALA A 32 -33.81 7.56 12.36
CA ALA A 32 -33.10 8.53 11.53
C ALA A 32 -32.48 9.68 12.35
N ASP A 33 -33.10 10.12 13.43
CA ASP A 33 -32.56 11.14 14.32
C ASP A 33 -31.43 10.57 15.21
N ASP A 34 -31.53 9.32 15.66
CA ASP A 34 -30.45 8.65 16.38
C ASP A 34 -29.22 8.45 15.50
N LEU A 35 -29.41 7.96 14.28
CA LEU A 35 -28.34 7.83 13.29
C LEU A 35 -27.70 9.17 12.96
N PHE A 36 -28.49 10.20 12.80
CA PHE A 36 -28.00 11.56 12.60
C PHE A 36 -27.16 12.05 13.79
N SER A 37 -27.66 11.84 15.01
CA SER A 37 -26.97 12.27 16.24
C SER A 37 -25.63 11.54 16.48
N LEU A 38 -25.48 10.36 15.89
CA LEU A 38 -24.26 9.54 15.94
C LEU A 38 -23.34 9.73 14.71
N ASP A 39 -23.67 10.64 13.80
CA ASP A 39 -22.99 10.82 12.50
C ASP A 39 -23.05 9.57 11.62
N LEU A 40 -24.06 8.73 11.79
CA LEU A 40 -24.26 7.47 11.07
C LEU A 40 -25.36 7.58 10.00
N THR A 41 -25.56 8.75 9.43
CA THR A 41 -26.58 9.00 8.39
C THR A 41 -26.44 8.10 7.17
N VAL A 42 -25.26 7.60 6.91
CA VAL A 42 -24.96 6.61 5.85
C VAL A 42 -25.75 5.30 5.97
N TYR A 43 -26.26 4.99 7.16
CA TYR A 43 -27.10 3.82 7.44
C TYR A 43 -28.60 4.12 7.35
N SER A 44 -28.98 5.38 7.24
CA SER A 44 -30.39 5.77 7.25
C SER A 44 -31.06 5.42 5.95
N GLN A 45 -32.17 4.69 6.03
CA GLN A 45 -33.07 4.42 4.89
C GLN A 45 -34.23 5.43 4.83
N ASN A 46 -34.53 6.08 5.95
CA ASN A 46 -35.48 7.17 6.08
C ASN A 46 -34.77 8.37 6.69
N PHE A 47 -35.25 9.55 6.36
CA PHE A 47 -34.64 10.80 6.79
C PHE A 47 -35.62 11.61 7.61
N SER A 48 -35.16 12.10 8.78
CA SER A 48 -35.82 13.15 9.52
C SER A 48 -35.61 14.51 8.81
N PHE A 49 -36.36 15.52 9.17
CA PHE A 49 -36.16 16.84 8.61
C PHE A 49 -34.73 17.37 8.82
N ARG A 50 -34.15 17.12 9.99
CA ARG A 50 -32.74 17.47 10.30
C ARG A 50 -31.75 16.77 9.40
N SER A 51 -31.92 15.48 9.20
CA SER A 51 -31.03 14.69 8.34
C SER A 51 -31.19 15.05 6.86
N ILE A 52 -32.40 15.42 6.40
CA ILE A 52 -32.63 15.93 5.05
C ILE A 52 -31.86 17.24 4.83
N VAL A 53 -32.00 18.20 5.76
CA VAL A 53 -31.31 19.50 5.68
C VAL A 53 -29.80 19.28 5.66
N TYR A 54 -29.28 18.41 6.56
CA TYR A 54 -27.86 18.08 6.58
C TYR A 54 -27.40 17.47 5.23
N ASN A 55 -28.13 16.48 4.72
CA ASN A 55 -27.76 15.79 3.48
C ASN A 55 -27.70 16.74 2.28
N LEU A 56 -28.58 17.74 2.22
CA LEU A 56 -28.53 18.76 1.17
C LEU A 56 -27.24 19.60 1.23
N PHE A 57 -26.76 19.93 2.43
CA PHE A 57 -25.48 20.65 2.61
C PHE A 57 -24.26 19.76 2.45
N ALA A 58 -24.38 18.48 2.78
CA ALA A 58 -23.29 17.51 2.77
C ALA A 58 -23.19 16.69 1.48
N MET A 59 -24.00 17.04 0.48
CA MET A 59 -24.01 16.34 -0.81
C MET A 59 -22.63 16.42 -1.48
N SER A 60 -22.17 15.28 -1.97
CA SER A 60 -20.87 15.18 -2.62
C SER A 60 -20.91 15.78 -4.03
N GLU A 61 -19.87 16.52 -4.38
CA GLU A 61 -19.64 17.02 -5.73
C GLU A 61 -19.29 15.90 -6.72
N ILE A 62 -18.74 14.79 -6.22
CA ILE A 62 -18.35 13.64 -7.04
C ILE A 62 -19.54 12.75 -7.36
N ASP A 63 -20.36 12.44 -6.36
CA ASP A 63 -21.46 11.47 -6.45
C ASP A 63 -22.68 12.02 -5.71
N GLU A 64 -23.66 12.46 -6.48
CA GLU A 64 -24.88 13.11 -5.98
C GLU A 64 -25.78 12.21 -5.13
N ASN A 65 -25.50 10.89 -5.12
CA ASN A 65 -26.20 9.92 -4.28
C ASN A 65 -25.54 9.74 -2.90
N ILE A 66 -24.43 10.41 -2.65
CA ILE A 66 -23.64 10.26 -1.42
C ILE A 66 -23.62 11.59 -0.67
N SER A 67 -23.99 11.55 0.60
CA SER A 67 -23.74 12.66 1.53
C SER A 67 -22.49 12.36 2.35
N MET A 68 -21.63 13.36 2.44
CA MET A 68 -20.40 13.28 3.24
C MET A 68 -20.75 13.30 4.72
N HIS A 69 -20.10 12.50 5.54
CA HIS A 69 -20.25 12.63 6.99
C HIS A 69 -19.47 13.86 7.52
N PRO A 70 -19.81 14.37 8.72
CA PRO A 70 -19.26 15.63 9.21
C PRO A 70 -17.75 15.72 9.21
N GLU A 71 -17.06 14.63 9.56
CA GLU A 71 -15.60 14.61 9.58
C GLU A 71 -14.98 14.62 8.17
N GLN A 72 -15.65 14.07 7.15
CA GLN A 72 -15.18 14.20 5.76
C GLN A 72 -15.28 15.65 5.28
N LEU A 73 -16.38 16.34 5.63
CA LEU A 73 -16.53 17.77 5.34
C LEU A 73 -15.43 18.60 6.02
N GLN A 74 -15.12 18.29 7.29
CA GLN A 74 -14.05 18.95 8.02
C GLN A 74 -12.68 18.71 7.36
N ILE A 75 -12.40 17.49 6.92
CA ILE A 75 -11.15 17.18 6.21
C ILE A 75 -11.02 18.03 4.95
N VAL A 76 -12.05 18.08 4.11
CA VAL A 76 -12.03 18.88 2.87
C VAL A 76 -11.83 20.37 3.18
N SER A 77 -12.47 20.89 4.25
CA SER A 77 -12.26 22.27 4.73
C SER A 77 -10.82 22.48 5.19
N LYS A 78 -10.28 21.58 6.01
CA LYS A 78 -8.88 21.68 6.52
C LYS A 78 -7.85 21.60 5.42
N ILE A 79 -8.05 20.77 4.40
CA ILE A 79 -7.22 20.78 3.19
C ILE A 79 -7.27 22.15 2.51
N ASN A 80 -8.43 22.76 2.42
CA ASN A 80 -8.56 24.06 1.77
C ASN A 80 -7.90 25.20 2.57
N GLU A 81 -8.05 25.20 3.88
CA GLU A 81 -7.56 26.23 4.79
C GLU A 81 -6.02 26.23 4.93
N ASN A 82 -5.36 25.08 4.78
CA ASN A 82 -3.94 24.92 5.06
C ASN A 82 -3.13 24.66 3.79
N ALA A 83 -1.89 25.15 3.75
CA ALA A 83 -0.95 24.85 2.66
C ALA A 83 -0.44 23.40 2.72
N ALA A 84 -0.39 22.82 3.90
CA ALA A 84 0.01 21.43 4.12
C ALA A 84 -0.87 20.80 5.20
N THR A 85 -1.28 19.55 5.01
CA THR A 85 -2.14 18.83 5.95
C THR A 85 -1.72 17.38 6.06
N ILE A 86 -1.67 16.85 7.29
CA ILE A 86 -1.51 15.42 7.55
C ILE A 86 -2.85 14.90 8.06
N ILE A 87 -3.40 13.90 7.40
CA ILE A 87 -4.69 13.30 7.74
C ILE A 87 -4.47 11.88 8.24
N SER A 88 -4.78 11.65 9.51
CA SER A 88 -4.82 10.32 10.09
C SER A 88 -6.26 9.90 10.36
N ALA A 89 -6.72 8.88 9.65
CA ALA A 89 -8.07 8.34 9.82
C ALA A 89 -8.08 6.84 9.49
N PRO A 90 -9.00 6.03 10.06
CA PRO A 90 -9.11 4.60 9.79
C PRO A 90 -9.17 4.27 8.29
N THR A 91 -8.82 3.04 7.92
CA THR A 91 -8.79 2.61 6.50
C THR A 91 -10.17 2.71 5.82
N SER A 92 -11.24 2.43 6.54
CA SER A 92 -12.64 2.51 6.06
C SER A 92 -13.25 3.92 6.05
N PHE A 93 -12.50 4.95 6.47
CA PHE A 93 -12.99 6.32 6.58
C PHE A 93 -13.39 6.97 5.24
N GLY A 94 -12.73 6.57 4.15
CA GLY A 94 -12.92 7.19 2.84
C GLY A 94 -11.94 8.34 2.55
N LYS A 95 -10.72 8.29 3.06
CA LYS A 95 -9.68 9.32 2.81
C LYS A 95 -9.52 9.66 1.33
N THR A 96 -9.41 8.66 0.46
CA THR A 96 -9.30 8.85 -0.99
C THR A 96 -10.52 9.57 -1.57
N PHE A 97 -11.71 9.31 -1.03
CA PHE A 97 -12.93 10.00 -1.43
C PHE A 97 -12.84 11.49 -1.12
N CYS A 98 -12.37 11.87 0.07
CA CYS A 98 -12.15 13.28 0.44
C CYS A 98 -11.15 13.99 -0.47
N ILE A 99 -10.10 13.29 -0.93
CA ILE A 99 -9.14 13.84 -1.89
C ILE A 99 -9.80 14.11 -3.24
N PHE A 100 -10.56 13.16 -3.76
CA PHE A 100 -11.27 13.34 -5.03
C PHE A 100 -12.33 14.44 -4.93
N GLU A 101 -13.05 14.51 -3.80
CA GLU A 101 -13.99 15.58 -3.52
C GLU A 101 -13.31 16.95 -3.56
N TYR A 102 -12.15 17.08 -2.92
CA TYR A 102 -11.35 18.31 -2.97
C TYR A 102 -10.94 18.66 -4.40
N ILE A 103 -10.47 17.70 -5.19
CA ILE A 103 -10.04 17.94 -6.58
C ILE A 103 -11.21 18.41 -7.44
N VAL A 104 -12.38 17.78 -7.32
CA VAL A 104 -13.56 18.16 -8.11
C VAL A 104 -14.08 19.54 -7.71
N LYS A 105 -14.11 19.84 -6.42
CA LYS A 105 -14.61 21.10 -5.87
C LYS A 105 -13.70 22.29 -6.19
N TYR A 106 -12.39 22.16 -6.00
CA TYR A 106 -11.44 23.27 -6.12
C TYR A 106 -10.64 23.29 -7.41
N LYS A 107 -10.68 22.23 -8.21
CA LYS A 107 -10.10 22.12 -9.56
C LYS A 107 -8.65 22.58 -9.67
N PRO A 108 -7.72 22.08 -8.82
CA PRO A 108 -6.30 22.35 -8.99
C PRO A 108 -5.82 21.87 -10.36
N LYS A 109 -5.01 22.67 -11.08
CA LYS A 109 -4.60 22.34 -12.45
C LYS A 109 -3.67 21.12 -12.51
N ASN A 110 -2.61 21.12 -11.71
CA ASN A 110 -1.61 20.06 -11.72
C ASN A 110 -1.66 19.29 -10.41
N VAL A 111 -2.26 18.13 -10.47
CA VAL A 111 -2.43 17.22 -9.33
C VAL A 111 -1.41 16.09 -9.43
N VAL A 112 -0.71 15.81 -8.35
CA VAL A 112 0.21 14.67 -8.24
C VAL A 112 -0.24 13.77 -7.10
N LEU A 113 -0.57 12.52 -7.40
CA LEU A 113 -1.00 11.49 -6.45
C LEU A 113 0.08 10.43 -6.36
N ILE A 114 0.78 10.38 -5.23
CA ILE A 114 1.81 9.39 -4.95
C ILE A 114 1.19 8.27 -4.13
N VAL A 115 1.25 7.06 -4.66
CA VAL A 115 0.70 5.86 -4.03
C VAL A 115 1.77 4.77 -3.92
N PRO A 116 1.71 3.90 -2.90
CA PRO A 116 2.80 2.96 -2.63
C PRO A 116 2.93 1.82 -3.66
N THR A 117 1.90 1.52 -4.43
CA THR A 117 1.89 0.35 -5.34
C THR A 117 1.23 0.62 -6.67
N LEU A 118 1.63 -0.14 -7.69
CA LEU A 118 1.00 -0.08 -9.01
C LEU A 118 -0.48 -0.51 -8.98
N ALA A 119 -0.87 -1.36 -8.04
CA ALA A 119 -2.27 -1.74 -7.84
C ALA A 119 -3.13 -0.53 -7.44
N LEU A 120 -2.61 0.32 -6.55
CA LEU A 120 -3.27 1.58 -6.20
C LEU A 120 -3.26 2.59 -7.34
N VAL A 121 -2.20 2.66 -8.15
CA VAL A 121 -2.20 3.49 -9.37
C VAL A 121 -3.39 3.10 -10.25
N ASP A 122 -3.58 1.81 -10.50
CA ASP A 122 -4.70 1.31 -11.30
C ASP A 122 -6.07 1.56 -10.64
N GLU A 123 -6.18 1.35 -9.32
CA GLU A 123 -7.42 1.63 -8.59
C GLU A 123 -7.83 3.10 -8.69
N TYR A 124 -6.89 4.03 -8.47
CA TYR A 124 -7.14 5.47 -8.60
C TYR A 124 -7.49 5.83 -10.05
N PHE A 125 -6.74 5.28 -11.01
CA PHE A 125 -6.99 5.46 -12.43
C PHE A 125 -8.41 4.97 -12.81
N LYS A 126 -8.78 3.74 -12.43
CA LYS A 126 -10.13 3.18 -12.70
C LYS A 126 -11.24 4.02 -12.06
N LYS A 127 -11.06 4.49 -10.82
CA LYS A 127 -12.03 5.38 -10.18
C LYS A 127 -12.25 6.66 -10.98
N ILE A 128 -11.17 7.29 -11.42
CA ILE A 128 -11.22 8.55 -12.19
C ILE A 128 -11.85 8.33 -13.57
N ILE A 129 -11.38 7.34 -14.34
CA ILE A 129 -11.79 7.18 -15.76
C ILE A 129 -13.09 6.38 -15.95
N LYS A 130 -13.48 5.55 -14.98
CA LYS A 130 -14.70 4.74 -15.06
C LYS A 130 -15.79 5.29 -14.16
N LYS A 131 -15.54 5.30 -12.83
CA LYS A 131 -16.58 5.64 -11.84
C LYS A 131 -16.97 7.12 -11.87
N TYR A 132 -15.96 8.01 -11.96
CA TYR A 132 -16.17 9.47 -11.87
C TYR A 132 -15.81 10.22 -13.17
N LYS A 133 -15.86 9.52 -14.30
CA LYS A 133 -15.44 10.01 -15.62
C LYS A 133 -15.92 11.44 -15.93
N ASN A 134 -17.19 11.73 -15.70
CA ASN A 134 -17.79 13.03 -16.05
C ASN A 134 -17.21 14.19 -15.22
N LYS A 135 -16.84 13.93 -13.97
CA LYS A 135 -16.30 14.94 -13.05
C LYS A 135 -14.83 15.26 -13.34
N PHE A 136 -14.09 14.31 -13.93
CA PHE A 136 -12.67 14.43 -14.26
C PHE A 136 -12.38 14.57 -15.76
N SER A 137 -13.40 14.72 -16.60
CA SER A 137 -13.25 14.72 -18.07
C SER A 137 -12.32 15.80 -18.63
N HIS A 138 -12.10 16.89 -17.90
CA HIS A 138 -11.23 17.99 -18.28
C HIS A 138 -9.74 17.75 -17.91
N TYR A 139 -9.44 16.71 -17.11
CA TYR A 139 -8.07 16.36 -16.74
C TYR A 139 -7.45 15.38 -17.73
N LYS A 140 -6.17 15.60 -18.06
CA LYS A 140 -5.31 14.61 -18.71
C LYS A 140 -4.70 13.73 -17.62
N ILE A 141 -4.89 12.41 -17.72
CA ILE A 141 -4.43 11.47 -16.71
C ILE A 141 -3.12 10.81 -17.17
N HIS A 142 -2.12 10.82 -16.28
CA HIS A 142 -0.79 10.28 -16.52
C HIS A 142 -0.45 9.26 -15.43
N THR A 143 -0.16 8.02 -15.80
CA THR A 143 0.24 6.95 -14.88
C THR A 143 1.73 6.61 -14.96
N SER A 144 2.46 7.30 -15.86
CA SER A 144 3.92 7.21 -16.01
C SER A 144 4.47 8.55 -16.44
N LEU A 145 5.74 8.78 -16.18
CA LEU A 145 6.51 9.91 -16.69
C LEU A 145 7.38 9.43 -17.86
N ASN A 146 7.54 10.27 -18.86
CA ASN A 146 8.42 10.03 -20.00
C ASN A 146 9.15 11.34 -20.31
N GLU A 147 10.49 11.31 -20.34
CA GLU A 147 11.35 12.47 -20.62
C GLU A 147 11.15 13.01 -22.05
N GLU A 148 10.80 12.14 -22.99
CA GLU A 148 10.55 12.55 -24.38
C GLU A 148 9.20 13.27 -24.57
N LYS A 149 8.32 13.21 -23.55
CA LYS A 149 6.98 13.78 -23.60
C LYS A 149 6.95 15.17 -23.00
N ILE A 150 6.50 16.15 -23.79
CA ILE A 150 6.24 17.51 -23.30
C ILE A 150 4.89 17.53 -22.57
N TYR A 151 4.89 17.96 -21.32
CA TYR A 151 3.68 18.12 -20.51
C TYR A 151 3.30 19.61 -20.46
N ASP A 152 2.05 19.92 -20.78
CA ASP A 152 1.53 21.29 -20.68
C ASP A 152 0.97 21.54 -19.27
N PHE A 153 1.76 22.16 -18.41
CA PHE A 153 1.38 22.49 -17.03
C PHE A 153 0.40 23.68 -16.92
N ASN A 154 0.02 24.31 -18.03
CA ASN A 154 -1.06 25.30 -18.07
C ASN A 154 -2.44 24.63 -18.20
N SER A 155 -2.48 23.39 -18.69
CA SER A 155 -3.66 22.52 -18.77
C SER A 155 -3.93 21.82 -17.44
N PHE A 156 -5.06 21.10 -17.37
CA PHE A 156 -5.41 20.27 -16.22
C PHE A 156 -4.79 18.89 -16.34
N ASN A 157 -3.93 18.52 -15.38
CA ASN A 157 -3.21 17.25 -15.35
C ASN A 157 -3.40 16.55 -14.00
N ILE A 158 -3.56 15.23 -14.04
CA ILE A 158 -3.45 14.36 -12.87
C ILE A 158 -2.37 13.33 -13.15
N PHE A 159 -1.34 13.32 -12.33
CA PHE A 159 -0.28 12.32 -12.33
C PHE A 159 -0.53 11.34 -11.19
N ILE A 160 -0.70 10.05 -11.50
CA ILE A 160 -0.87 8.98 -10.52
C ILE A 160 0.36 8.10 -10.60
N LEU A 161 1.25 8.19 -9.64
CA LEU A 161 2.59 7.63 -9.72
C LEU A 161 2.95 6.85 -8.46
N THR A 162 3.82 5.87 -8.59
CA THR A 162 4.52 5.33 -7.42
C THR A 162 5.74 6.20 -7.10
N HIS A 163 6.16 6.18 -5.82
CA HIS A 163 7.36 6.91 -5.40
C HIS A 163 8.61 6.49 -6.19
N ASP A 164 8.73 5.19 -6.53
CA ASP A 164 9.83 4.67 -7.36
C ASP A 164 9.89 5.37 -8.72
N ARG A 165 8.74 5.53 -9.39
CA ARG A 165 8.66 6.20 -10.71
C ARG A 165 9.04 7.67 -10.68
N VAL A 166 8.82 8.33 -9.56
CA VAL A 166 9.18 9.75 -9.39
C VAL A 166 10.68 9.93 -9.19
N VAL A 167 11.31 9.05 -8.42
CA VAL A 167 12.71 9.18 -8.04
C VAL A 167 13.65 8.54 -9.06
N GLN A 168 13.22 7.45 -9.73
CA GLN A 168 14.00 6.81 -10.77
C GLN A 168 14.32 7.79 -11.91
N GLU A 169 15.58 7.79 -12.33
CA GLU A 169 16.07 8.59 -13.46
C GLU A 169 15.84 10.11 -13.33
N THR A 170 15.72 10.61 -12.09
CA THR A 170 15.45 12.03 -11.83
C THR A 170 14.11 12.57 -12.37
N ASN A 171 13.14 11.69 -12.58
CA ASN A 171 11.83 12.02 -13.16
C ASN A 171 11.05 13.13 -12.42
N TYR A 172 11.40 13.44 -11.16
CA TYR A 172 10.82 14.56 -10.43
C TYR A 172 11.11 15.93 -11.08
N HIS A 173 12.12 16.04 -11.94
CA HIS A 173 12.40 17.26 -12.71
C HIS A 173 11.36 17.49 -13.81
N ILE A 174 10.78 16.44 -14.37
CA ILE A 174 9.76 16.54 -15.43
C ILE A 174 8.50 17.25 -14.92
N ILE A 175 8.19 17.11 -13.62
CA ILE A 175 7.04 17.76 -13.03
C ILE A 175 7.47 19.17 -12.59
N GLU A 176 7.20 20.14 -13.43
CA GLU A 176 7.63 21.53 -13.20
C GLU A 176 6.78 22.26 -12.16
N LYS A 177 5.46 22.02 -12.17
CA LYS A 177 4.50 22.71 -11.32
C LYS A 177 3.51 21.73 -10.71
N ILE A 178 3.30 21.87 -9.39
CA ILE A 178 2.33 21.09 -8.64
C ILE A 178 1.42 22.05 -7.86
N ASP A 179 0.13 22.06 -8.22
CA ASP A 179 -0.85 22.84 -7.48
C ASP A 179 -1.36 22.06 -6.26
N PHE A 180 -1.49 20.72 -6.40
CA PHE A 180 -1.93 19.85 -5.32
C PHE A 180 -1.20 18.51 -5.34
N LEU A 181 -0.47 18.22 -4.25
CA LEU A 181 0.25 16.95 -4.04
C LEU A 181 -0.47 16.12 -2.97
N VAL A 182 -0.62 14.84 -3.22
CA VAL A 182 -1.10 13.86 -2.24
C VAL A 182 -0.11 12.71 -2.15
N ILE A 183 0.29 12.35 -0.93
CA ILE A 183 1.10 11.16 -0.67
C ILE A 183 0.30 10.25 0.25
N ASP A 184 -0.04 9.06 -0.26
CA ASP A 184 -0.81 8.07 0.47
C ASP A 184 0.10 7.11 1.24
N GLU A 185 -0.43 6.52 2.33
CA GLU A 185 0.26 5.56 3.21
C GLU A 185 1.58 6.12 3.77
N VAL A 186 1.57 7.41 4.15
CA VAL A 186 2.77 8.15 4.54
C VAL A 186 3.46 7.61 5.80
N TYR A 187 2.82 6.78 6.60
CA TYR A 187 3.46 6.11 7.74
C TYR A 187 4.64 5.22 7.34
N LYS A 188 4.77 4.89 6.04
CA LYS A 188 5.93 4.19 5.49
C LYS A 188 7.17 5.08 5.36
N LEU A 189 7.04 6.39 5.58
CA LEU A 189 8.17 7.32 5.71
C LEU A 189 8.90 7.18 7.05
N GLU A 190 8.28 6.54 8.04
CA GLU A 190 8.90 6.24 9.32
C GLU A 190 10.08 5.29 9.11
N THR A 191 11.16 5.62 9.74
CA THR A 191 12.48 5.08 9.54
C THR A 191 12.62 3.60 9.82
N ASP A 192 12.70 2.84 8.78
CA ASP A 192 13.68 1.79 8.68
C ASP A 192 14.65 2.18 7.54
N MET A 193 15.69 2.94 7.86
CA MET A 193 16.70 3.42 6.91
C MET A 193 17.42 2.26 6.17
N GLN A 194 17.23 1.04 6.60
CA GLN A 194 17.72 -0.15 5.92
C GLN A 194 16.83 -0.56 4.73
N ASN A 195 15.65 0.05 4.58
CA ASN A 195 14.75 -0.27 3.49
C ASN A 195 14.85 0.79 2.38
N ASP A 196 15.37 0.39 1.21
CA ASP A 196 15.53 1.28 0.05
C ASP A 196 14.22 1.95 -0.38
N ARG A 197 13.07 1.30 -0.20
CA ARG A 197 11.76 1.88 -0.50
C ARG A 197 11.39 3.05 0.41
N VAL A 198 11.79 3.00 1.68
CA VAL A 198 11.57 4.10 2.63
C VAL A 198 12.38 5.31 2.21
N LEU A 199 13.63 5.11 1.83
CA LEU A 199 14.49 6.17 1.31
C LEU A 199 13.89 6.83 0.06
N VAL A 200 13.46 6.03 -0.92
CA VAL A 200 12.87 6.52 -2.18
C VAL A 200 11.58 7.32 -1.91
N LEU A 201 10.75 6.87 -0.97
CA LEU A 201 9.55 7.60 -0.59
C LEU A 201 9.88 8.95 0.10
N ASN A 202 10.90 8.99 0.98
CA ASN A 202 11.37 10.22 1.59
C ASN A 202 11.90 11.21 0.53
N MET A 203 12.63 10.73 -0.46
CA MET A 203 13.12 11.55 -1.57
C MET A 203 11.94 12.08 -2.41
N ALA A 204 10.96 11.25 -2.72
CA ALA A 204 9.76 11.68 -3.44
C ALA A 204 9.02 12.79 -2.67
N TYR A 205 8.81 12.60 -1.35
CA TYR A 205 8.23 13.64 -0.50
C TYR A 205 9.06 14.94 -0.57
N TYR A 206 10.36 14.85 -0.35
CA TYR A 206 11.25 16.01 -0.29
C TYR A 206 11.21 16.84 -1.57
N TYR A 207 11.37 16.21 -2.73
CA TYR A 207 11.39 16.93 -4.00
C TYR A 207 10.03 17.49 -4.40
N LEU A 208 8.96 16.74 -4.17
CA LEU A 208 7.63 17.15 -4.61
C LEU A 208 6.99 18.16 -3.66
N SER A 209 7.19 18.05 -2.34
CA SER A 209 6.60 18.97 -1.35
C SER A 209 7.11 20.40 -1.51
N LYS A 210 8.36 20.58 -1.90
CA LYS A 210 8.94 21.88 -2.20
C LYS A 210 8.32 22.56 -3.42
N LYS A 211 8.00 21.76 -4.45
CA LYS A 211 7.37 22.27 -5.68
C LYS A 211 5.85 22.48 -5.54
N ALA A 212 5.23 21.76 -4.62
CA ALA A 212 3.79 21.79 -4.46
C ALA A 212 3.31 23.10 -3.82
N SER A 213 2.28 23.73 -4.39
CA SER A 213 1.60 24.85 -3.75
C SER A 213 0.87 24.41 -2.49
N LYS A 214 0.23 23.25 -2.55
CA LYS A 214 -0.49 22.61 -1.44
C LYS A 214 -0.19 21.11 -1.43
N TYR A 215 -0.06 20.50 -0.22
CA TYR A 215 0.05 19.05 -0.14
C TYR A 215 -0.74 18.43 1.01
N VAL A 216 -1.04 17.15 0.85
CA VAL A 216 -1.73 16.31 1.84
C VAL A 216 -0.98 14.99 1.99
N LEU A 217 -0.73 14.61 3.25
CA LEU A 217 -0.17 13.32 3.62
C LEU A 217 -1.26 12.47 4.28
N LEU A 218 -1.49 11.26 3.78
CA LEU A 218 -2.53 10.36 4.27
C LEU A 218 -1.92 9.18 5.04
N ALA A 219 -2.48 8.89 6.21
CA ALA A 219 -2.07 7.75 7.03
C ALA A 219 -3.26 7.13 7.80
N PRO A 220 -3.20 5.86 8.18
CA PRO A 220 -4.11 5.27 9.17
C PRO A 220 -3.50 5.37 10.58
N PHE A 221 -4.34 5.40 11.62
CA PHE A 221 -3.98 5.14 13.03
C PHE A 221 -2.76 5.89 13.60
N ILE A 222 -2.52 7.14 13.18
CA ILE A 222 -1.48 7.99 13.77
C ILE A 222 -2.13 8.91 14.81
N LYS A 223 -1.54 8.95 16.00
CA LYS A 223 -1.97 9.83 17.09
C LYS A 223 -1.35 11.21 16.99
N GLU A 224 -0.06 11.25 16.67
CA GLU A 224 0.72 12.47 16.58
C GLU A 224 1.91 12.29 15.64
N VAL A 225 2.43 13.39 15.16
CA VAL A 225 3.62 13.46 14.33
C VAL A 225 4.66 14.28 15.07
N ASN A 226 5.77 13.64 15.43
CA ASN A 226 6.89 14.30 16.05
C ASN A 226 7.63 15.17 15.04
N ASP A 227 8.17 16.30 15.49
CA ASP A 227 8.95 17.23 14.66
C ASP A 227 8.19 17.72 13.40
N ILE A 228 6.88 17.89 13.50
CA ILE A 228 6.00 18.32 12.38
C ILE A 228 6.40 19.71 11.83
N ASP A 229 6.96 20.57 12.67
CA ASP A 229 7.46 21.89 12.34
C ASP A 229 8.68 21.86 11.41
N LYS A 230 9.38 20.72 11.34
CA LYS A 230 10.51 20.51 10.45
C LYS A 230 10.09 20.08 9.04
N LEU A 231 8.86 19.67 8.87
CA LEU A 231 8.32 19.33 7.56
C LEU A 231 8.06 20.58 6.72
N GLU A 232 8.13 20.43 5.42
CA GLU A 232 7.87 21.53 4.49
C GLU A 232 6.51 22.16 4.77
N LYS A 233 6.43 23.48 4.92
CA LYS A 233 5.21 24.26 5.22
C LYS A 233 4.52 23.94 6.54
N SER A 234 5.18 23.29 7.49
CA SER A 234 4.67 22.97 8.84
C SER A 234 3.21 22.48 8.80
N PRO A 235 2.97 21.23 8.38
CA PRO A 235 1.62 20.73 8.10
C PRO A 235 0.69 20.79 9.30
N PHE A 236 -0.57 21.10 9.05
CA PHE A 236 -1.64 20.94 10.04
C PHE A 236 -1.97 19.45 10.20
N PHE A 237 -1.93 18.93 11.43
CA PHE A 237 -2.29 17.54 11.72
C PHE A 237 -3.78 17.42 12.04
N TYR A 238 -4.49 16.57 11.30
CA TYR A 238 -5.87 16.20 11.56
C TYR A 238 -5.96 14.70 11.86
N GLY A 239 -6.28 14.37 13.11
CA GLY A 239 -6.49 12.99 13.57
C GLY A 239 -7.97 12.71 13.80
N SER A 240 -8.51 11.65 13.20
CA SER A 240 -9.87 11.18 13.40
C SER A 240 -9.89 9.71 13.81
N ASN A 241 -10.69 9.41 14.84
CA ASN A 241 -11.01 8.04 15.25
C ASN A 241 -12.37 7.58 14.71
N TYR A 242 -13.02 8.40 13.89
CA TYR A 242 -14.31 8.07 13.32
C TYR A 242 -14.20 6.86 12.39
N SER A 243 -14.92 5.81 12.69
CA SER A 243 -15.07 4.64 11.83
C SER A 243 -16.55 4.33 11.65
N PRO A 244 -17.05 4.42 10.41
CA PRO A 244 -18.42 4.01 10.10
C PRO A 244 -18.56 2.50 9.96
N VAL A 245 -17.48 1.74 10.12
CA VAL A 245 -17.44 0.28 10.02
C VAL A 245 -16.85 -0.29 11.30
N VAL A 246 -17.39 -1.38 11.76
CA VAL A 246 -16.89 -2.13 12.93
C VAL A 246 -16.09 -3.34 12.44
N ASN A 247 -14.96 -3.59 13.09
CA ASN A 247 -14.19 -4.81 12.86
C ASN A 247 -14.22 -5.68 14.11
N ASP A 248 -14.73 -6.90 13.97
CA ASP A 248 -14.78 -7.89 15.03
C ASP A 248 -13.63 -8.88 14.89
N VAL A 249 -12.77 -8.93 15.92
CA VAL A 249 -11.66 -9.87 15.96
C VAL A 249 -12.03 -11.04 16.87
N ARG A 250 -12.09 -12.24 16.30
CA ARG A 250 -12.33 -13.49 17.03
C ARG A 250 -11.05 -14.32 17.03
N THR A 251 -10.57 -14.65 18.24
CA THR A 251 -9.35 -15.44 18.40
C THR A 251 -9.69 -16.92 18.49
N PHE A 252 -8.98 -17.72 17.70
CA PHE A 252 -9.08 -19.18 17.66
C PHE A 252 -7.76 -19.79 18.15
N PRO A 253 -7.70 -20.20 19.42
CA PRO A 253 -6.48 -20.76 19.98
C PRO A 253 -6.20 -22.15 19.42
N ILE A 254 -4.94 -22.40 19.11
CA ILE A 254 -4.41 -23.71 18.71
C ILE A 254 -3.28 -24.12 19.66
N LEU A 255 -3.03 -25.42 19.77
CA LEU A 255 -1.98 -25.94 20.65
C LEU A 255 -0.62 -26.01 19.94
N GLN A 256 -0.62 -26.36 18.66
CA GLN A 256 0.59 -26.56 17.87
C GLN A 256 0.52 -25.80 16.54
N GLU A 257 1.67 -25.35 16.04
CA GLU A 257 1.78 -24.61 14.77
C GLU A 257 1.20 -25.38 13.57
N GLN A 258 1.30 -26.71 13.57
CA GLN A 258 0.75 -27.56 12.52
C GLN A 258 -0.78 -27.53 12.44
N ASP A 259 -1.47 -27.18 13.53
CA ASP A 259 -2.92 -27.11 13.59
C ASP A 259 -3.50 -25.90 12.83
N ARG A 260 -2.65 -24.92 12.44
CA ARG A 260 -3.12 -23.72 11.70
C ARG A 260 -3.86 -24.07 10.41
N VAL A 261 -3.39 -25.08 9.70
CA VAL A 261 -4.00 -25.50 8.43
C VAL A 261 -5.37 -26.11 8.65
N SER A 262 -5.50 -27.01 9.62
CA SER A 262 -6.76 -27.66 9.96
C SER A 262 -7.77 -26.65 10.52
N GLU A 263 -7.31 -25.73 11.36
CA GLU A 263 -8.15 -24.67 11.93
C GLU A 263 -8.63 -23.67 10.87
N CYS A 264 -7.72 -23.26 9.95
CA CYS A 264 -8.08 -22.42 8.81
C CYS A 264 -9.20 -23.07 7.98
N LYS A 265 -9.05 -24.36 7.69
CA LYS A 265 -10.06 -25.13 6.95
C LYS A 265 -11.39 -25.23 7.73
N ARG A 266 -11.34 -25.39 9.05
CA ARG A 266 -12.53 -25.46 9.90
C ARG A 266 -13.27 -24.12 9.91
N ILE A 267 -12.57 -23.01 10.09
CA ILE A 267 -13.15 -21.68 10.03
C ILE A 267 -13.77 -21.43 8.65
N LEU A 268 -13.01 -21.68 7.58
CA LEU A 268 -13.49 -21.45 6.22
C LEU A 268 -14.78 -22.21 5.89
N LYS A 269 -14.93 -23.44 6.40
CA LYS A 269 -16.15 -24.24 6.25
C LYS A 269 -17.33 -23.72 7.06
N SER A 270 -17.09 -22.96 8.13
CA SER A 270 -18.15 -22.39 8.97
C SER A 270 -18.67 -21.05 8.45
N LEU A 271 -17.98 -20.43 7.47
CA LEU A 271 -18.38 -19.18 6.86
C LEU A 271 -19.44 -19.41 5.78
N ASN A 272 -20.24 -18.37 5.54
CA ASN A 272 -21.14 -18.37 4.40
C ASN A 272 -20.33 -18.37 3.09
N GLU A 273 -20.64 -19.31 2.20
CA GLU A 273 -19.93 -19.46 0.92
C GLU A 273 -20.10 -18.26 -0.02
N GLU A 274 -21.17 -17.49 0.13
CA GLU A 274 -21.43 -16.29 -0.66
C GLU A 274 -20.63 -15.06 -0.19
N GLU A 275 -20.13 -15.08 1.05
CA GLU A 275 -19.39 -13.96 1.62
C GLU A 275 -17.93 -13.97 1.17
N LYS A 276 -17.46 -12.80 0.75
CA LYS A 276 -16.06 -12.61 0.33
C LYS A 276 -15.12 -12.73 1.51
N THR A 277 -14.16 -13.64 1.38
CA THR A 277 -13.20 -13.99 2.43
C THR A 277 -11.76 -13.85 1.95
N LEU A 278 -10.96 -13.11 2.70
CA LEU A 278 -9.51 -13.07 2.58
C LEU A 278 -8.89 -14.16 3.45
N ILE A 279 -7.86 -14.82 2.96
CA ILE A 279 -7.07 -15.80 3.73
C ILE A 279 -5.62 -15.35 3.71
N TYR A 280 -5.17 -14.79 4.82
CA TYR A 280 -3.82 -14.25 4.95
C TYR A 280 -2.81 -15.32 5.34
N PHE A 281 -1.70 -15.36 4.61
CA PHE A 281 -0.53 -16.21 4.87
C PHE A 281 0.73 -15.35 5.09
N PRO A 282 1.64 -15.74 6.00
CA PRO A 282 2.87 -14.97 6.27
C PRO A 282 3.84 -14.95 5.09
N THR A 283 3.87 -16.02 4.28
CA THR A 283 4.77 -16.15 3.14
C THR A 283 4.09 -16.78 1.92
N VAL A 284 4.65 -16.54 0.75
CA VAL A 284 4.20 -17.17 -0.51
C VAL A 284 4.35 -18.70 -0.44
N SER A 285 5.45 -19.19 0.17
CA SER A 285 5.69 -20.64 0.35
C SER A 285 4.60 -21.29 1.21
N SER A 286 4.21 -20.69 2.34
CA SER A 286 3.13 -21.23 3.19
C SER A 286 1.77 -21.22 2.48
N MET A 287 1.50 -20.21 1.68
CA MET A 287 0.29 -20.13 0.87
C MET A 287 0.28 -21.21 -0.22
N TYR A 288 1.38 -21.39 -0.95
CA TYR A 288 1.46 -22.43 -1.99
C TYR A 288 1.40 -23.84 -1.40
N LYS A 289 1.99 -24.05 -0.21
CA LYS A 289 1.84 -25.30 0.53
C LYS A 289 0.36 -25.57 0.86
N TYR A 290 -0.38 -24.56 1.31
CA TYR A 290 -1.81 -24.70 1.58
C TYR A 290 -2.60 -25.05 0.30
N ILE A 291 -2.26 -24.45 -0.84
CA ILE A 291 -2.89 -24.76 -2.12
C ILE A 291 -2.65 -26.22 -2.50
N SER A 292 -1.39 -26.67 -2.45
CA SER A 292 -1.02 -28.04 -2.86
C SER A 292 -1.52 -29.13 -1.91
N THR A 293 -1.65 -28.86 -0.62
CA THR A 293 -2.02 -29.87 0.39
C THR A 293 -3.49 -29.85 0.79
N VAL A 294 -4.16 -28.72 0.61
CA VAL A 294 -5.58 -28.57 1.03
C VAL A 294 -6.48 -28.30 -0.16
N ILE A 295 -6.22 -27.22 -0.92
CA ILE A 295 -7.11 -26.81 -2.02
C ILE A 295 -7.04 -27.83 -3.17
N ALA A 296 -5.87 -28.40 -3.46
CA ALA A 296 -5.72 -29.41 -4.51
C ALA A 296 -6.62 -30.65 -4.31
N LEU A 297 -7.01 -30.94 -3.06
CA LEU A 297 -7.91 -32.05 -2.73
C LEU A 297 -9.39 -31.71 -2.89
N GLU A 298 -9.74 -30.45 -3.11
CA GLU A 298 -11.11 -30.04 -3.35
C GLU A 298 -11.56 -30.36 -4.80
N PRO A 299 -12.84 -30.58 -5.04
CA PRO A 299 -13.36 -30.83 -6.39
C PRO A 299 -13.15 -29.62 -7.30
N LYS A 300 -12.81 -29.87 -8.55
CA LYS A 300 -12.69 -28.82 -9.57
C LYS A 300 -14.07 -28.26 -9.92
N LYS A 301 -14.16 -26.94 -10.06
CA LYS A 301 -15.38 -26.19 -10.38
C LYS A 301 -15.44 -25.78 -11.86
N LEU A 302 -14.75 -26.45 -12.76
CA LEU A 302 -14.56 -26.05 -14.17
C LEU A 302 -15.88 -25.73 -14.90
N LYS A 303 -16.98 -26.45 -14.58
CA LYS A 303 -18.29 -26.23 -15.22
C LYS A 303 -18.94 -24.89 -14.86
N PHE A 304 -18.45 -24.22 -13.80
CA PHE A 304 -18.97 -22.96 -13.31
C PHE A 304 -18.05 -21.78 -13.63
N LEU A 305 -16.88 -22.04 -14.24
CA LEU A 305 -15.95 -20.99 -14.60
C LEU A 305 -16.38 -20.25 -15.86
N ASP A 306 -16.23 -18.94 -15.86
CA ASP A 306 -16.46 -18.10 -17.02
C ASP A 306 -15.44 -18.41 -18.12
N HIS A 307 -15.82 -18.13 -19.37
CA HIS A 307 -14.96 -18.35 -20.54
C HIS A 307 -13.61 -17.66 -20.43
N GLU A 308 -13.56 -16.45 -19.87
CA GLU A 308 -12.34 -15.68 -19.68
C GLU A 308 -11.36 -16.37 -18.70
N VAL A 309 -11.87 -16.96 -17.62
CA VAL A 309 -11.06 -17.71 -16.66
C VAL A 309 -10.53 -18.99 -17.28
N LEU A 310 -11.37 -19.71 -18.04
CA LEU A 310 -10.95 -20.92 -18.75
C LEU A 310 -9.85 -20.59 -19.78
N PHE A 311 -10.03 -19.54 -20.56
CA PHE A 311 -9.02 -19.07 -21.51
C PHE A 311 -7.70 -18.67 -20.81
N PHE A 312 -7.81 -17.98 -19.67
CA PHE A 312 -6.62 -17.63 -18.87
C PHE A 312 -5.90 -18.88 -18.34
N ILE A 313 -6.64 -19.90 -17.89
CA ILE A 313 -6.07 -21.18 -17.43
C ILE A 313 -5.32 -21.89 -18.57
N GLU A 314 -5.91 -21.97 -19.76
CA GLU A 314 -5.27 -22.56 -20.93
C GLU A 314 -4.01 -21.80 -21.33
N TRP A 315 -4.10 -20.49 -21.45
CA TRP A 315 -2.94 -19.63 -21.71
C TRP A 315 -1.84 -19.82 -20.65
N ALA A 316 -2.20 -19.88 -19.38
CA ALA A 316 -1.23 -20.06 -18.30
C ALA A 316 -0.54 -21.43 -18.31
N LYS A 317 -1.23 -22.49 -18.74
CA LYS A 317 -0.65 -23.82 -18.94
C LYS A 317 0.36 -23.82 -20.07
N GLU A 318 0.07 -23.16 -21.17
CA GLU A 318 0.92 -23.09 -22.35
C GLU A 318 2.12 -22.17 -22.18
N GLU A 319 1.89 -20.96 -21.67
CA GLU A 319 2.92 -19.91 -21.67
C GLU A 319 3.74 -19.83 -20.39
N ILE A 320 3.21 -20.34 -19.27
CA ILE A 320 3.89 -20.31 -17.97
C ILE A 320 4.30 -21.71 -17.53
N HIS A 321 3.37 -22.48 -17.00
CA HIS A 321 3.60 -23.85 -16.57
C HIS A 321 2.27 -24.55 -16.22
N GLU A 322 2.10 -25.79 -16.64
CA GLU A 322 0.88 -26.57 -16.38
C GLU A 322 0.59 -26.84 -14.89
N GLU A 323 1.64 -26.95 -14.06
CA GLU A 323 1.54 -27.16 -12.61
C GLU A 323 1.59 -25.85 -11.79
N TRP A 324 1.38 -24.70 -12.42
CA TRP A 324 1.38 -23.46 -11.67
C TRP A 324 0.27 -23.43 -10.61
N CYS A 325 0.62 -23.20 -9.33
CA CYS A 325 -0.33 -23.21 -8.21
C CYS A 325 -1.56 -22.32 -8.41
N LEU A 326 -1.43 -21.24 -9.20
CA LEU A 326 -2.55 -20.39 -9.55
C LEU A 326 -3.61 -21.15 -10.33
N ILE A 327 -3.25 -22.03 -11.26
CA ILE A 327 -4.18 -22.84 -12.04
C ILE A 327 -4.96 -23.76 -11.10
N THR A 328 -4.26 -24.44 -10.18
CA THR A 328 -4.89 -25.30 -9.17
C THR A 328 -5.92 -24.55 -8.32
N ALA A 329 -5.62 -23.31 -7.95
CA ALA A 329 -6.53 -22.46 -7.18
C ALA A 329 -7.74 -22.01 -8.01
N LEU A 330 -7.52 -21.50 -9.22
CA LEU A 330 -8.60 -21.02 -10.10
C LEU A 330 -9.58 -22.13 -10.44
N GLU A 331 -9.12 -23.33 -10.78
CA GLU A 331 -9.95 -24.49 -11.07
C GLU A 331 -10.90 -24.86 -9.92
N ARG A 332 -10.64 -24.37 -8.70
CA ARG A 332 -11.42 -24.64 -7.47
C ARG A 332 -12.13 -23.41 -6.90
N GLY A 333 -12.10 -22.31 -7.63
CA GLY A 333 -12.78 -21.06 -7.25
C GLY A 333 -12.02 -20.23 -6.21
N TYR A 334 -10.70 -20.37 -6.15
CA TYR A 334 -9.82 -19.56 -5.32
C TYR A 334 -8.97 -18.63 -6.16
N LEU A 335 -8.73 -17.43 -5.65
CA LEU A 335 -7.82 -16.43 -6.21
C LEU A 335 -6.57 -16.31 -5.35
N ILE A 336 -5.49 -15.79 -5.94
CA ILE A 336 -4.20 -15.62 -5.25
C ILE A 336 -3.67 -14.20 -5.45
N HIS A 337 -3.24 -13.55 -4.37
CA HIS A 337 -2.59 -12.25 -4.41
C HIS A 337 -1.27 -12.25 -3.63
N ASN A 338 -0.15 -12.20 -4.35
CA ASN A 338 1.18 -12.06 -3.76
C ASN A 338 2.14 -11.30 -4.69
N GLY A 339 3.30 -10.90 -4.18
CA GLY A 339 4.28 -10.10 -4.91
C GLY A 339 5.00 -10.83 -6.05
N GLN A 340 4.97 -12.16 -6.10
CA GLN A 340 5.65 -12.95 -7.15
C GLN A 340 4.79 -13.15 -8.41
N ILE A 341 3.48 -12.93 -8.31
CA ILE A 341 2.57 -13.01 -9.46
C ILE A 341 2.72 -11.76 -10.32
N PRO A 342 2.82 -11.90 -11.66
CA PRO A 342 2.87 -10.78 -12.59
C PRO A 342 1.73 -9.77 -12.35
N MET A 343 2.02 -8.49 -12.53
CA MET A 343 1.09 -7.41 -12.22
C MET A 343 -0.27 -7.56 -12.94
N GLY A 344 -0.26 -7.83 -14.24
CA GLY A 344 -1.50 -8.03 -15.01
C GLY A 344 -2.37 -9.15 -14.44
N THR A 345 -1.74 -10.26 -14.05
CA THR A 345 -2.43 -11.40 -13.43
C THR A 345 -3.01 -11.04 -12.06
N ARG A 346 -2.31 -10.25 -11.25
CA ARG A 346 -2.85 -9.76 -9.96
C ARG A 346 -4.07 -8.88 -10.16
N MET A 347 -4.00 -7.96 -11.12
CA MET A 347 -5.11 -7.06 -11.46
C MET A 347 -6.35 -7.82 -11.92
N PHE A 348 -6.15 -8.77 -12.85
CA PHE A 348 -7.21 -9.67 -13.31
C PHE A 348 -7.90 -10.38 -12.14
N GLN A 349 -7.15 -10.95 -11.20
CA GLN A 349 -7.72 -11.65 -10.05
C GLN A 349 -8.46 -10.72 -9.08
N LEU A 350 -7.97 -9.50 -8.85
CA LEU A 350 -8.67 -8.54 -8.00
C LEU A 350 -9.98 -8.07 -8.63
N ASP A 351 -9.99 -7.84 -9.95
CA ASP A 351 -11.23 -7.49 -10.67
C ASP A 351 -12.25 -8.63 -10.57
N TYR A 352 -11.81 -9.89 -10.73
CA TYR A 352 -12.68 -11.06 -10.52
C TYR A 352 -13.17 -11.20 -9.08
N TYR A 353 -12.30 -10.96 -8.09
CA TYR A 353 -12.71 -10.97 -6.69
C TYR A 353 -13.80 -9.93 -6.40
N GLU A 354 -13.74 -8.77 -7.03
CA GLU A 354 -14.77 -7.74 -6.83
C GLU A 354 -16.10 -8.04 -7.54
N GLN A 355 -16.05 -8.59 -8.74
CA GLN A 355 -17.22 -8.70 -9.63
C GLN A 355 -17.90 -10.08 -9.60
N SER A 356 -17.15 -11.14 -9.35
CA SER A 356 -17.66 -12.51 -9.41
C SER A 356 -18.32 -12.95 -8.11
N ASN A 357 -19.39 -13.75 -8.23
CA ASN A 357 -19.99 -14.47 -7.11
C ASN A 357 -19.37 -15.85 -6.89
N LEU A 358 -18.62 -16.37 -7.86
CA LEU A 358 -17.95 -17.67 -7.75
C LEU A 358 -16.62 -17.56 -7.01
N PHE A 359 -15.87 -16.46 -7.23
CA PHE A 359 -14.56 -16.23 -6.66
C PHE A 359 -14.66 -15.40 -5.38
N ASN A 360 -15.18 -16.01 -4.32
CA ASN A 360 -15.35 -15.35 -3.02
C ASN A 360 -14.18 -15.56 -2.05
N LYS A 361 -13.14 -16.29 -2.46
CA LYS A 361 -12.00 -16.65 -1.60
C LYS A 361 -10.70 -16.18 -2.24
N LEU A 362 -9.99 -15.27 -1.58
CA LEU A 362 -8.72 -14.72 -2.02
C LEU A 362 -7.61 -15.03 -1.01
N LEU A 363 -6.65 -15.87 -1.42
CA LEU A 363 -5.44 -16.13 -0.65
C LEU A 363 -4.44 -15.01 -0.87
N CYS A 364 -3.89 -14.46 0.20
CA CYS A 364 -3.02 -13.28 0.11
C CYS A 364 -1.85 -13.32 1.09
N THR A 365 -0.84 -12.52 0.79
CA THR A 365 0.31 -12.24 1.66
C THR A 365 0.35 -10.75 2.03
N SER A 366 1.44 -10.29 2.65
CA SER A 366 1.62 -8.90 3.08
C SER A 366 1.44 -7.84 1.97
N THR A 367 1.50 -8.24 0.70
CA THR A 367 1.22 -7.32 -0.42
C THR A 367 -0.21 -6.76 -0.41
N LEU A 368 -1.15 -7.46 0.24
CA LEU A 368 -2.50 -6.94 0.45
C LEU A 368 -2.53 -5.78 1.47
N LEU A 369 -1.59 -5.73 2.43
CA LEU A 369 -1.44 -4.61 3.37
C LEU A 369 -1.05 -3.31 2.65
N GLU A 370 -0.46 -3.43 1.47
CA GLU A 370 0.10 -2.32 0.71
C GLU A 370 -0.95 -1.55 -0.13
N GLY A 371 -2.17 -1.41 0.40
CA GLY A 371 -3.13 -0.46 -0.16
C GLY A 371 -4.17 -1.03 -1.12
N VAL A 372 -4.29 -2.36 -1.26
CA VAL A 372 -5.38 -2.95 -2.05
C VAL A 372 -6.71 -2.80 -1.30
N ASN A 373 -7.65 -2.09 -1.89
CA ASN A 373 -9.01 -1.96 -1.38
C ASN A 373 -9.81 -3.22 -1.75
N THR A 374 -10.29 -3.96 -0.77
CA THR A 374 -11.09 -5.16 -0.98
C THR A 374 -12.50 -5.01 -0.42
N THR A 375 -13.45 -5.73 -1.00
CA THR A 375 -14.85 -5.79 -0.55
C THR A 375 -15.09 -6.96 0.41
N ALA A 376 -14.06 -7.41 1.12
CA ALA A 376 -14.14 -8.58 1.97
C ALA A 376 -15.02 -8.35 3.21
N LYS A 377 -15.88 -9.32 3.50
CA LYS A 377 -16.61 -9.41 4.76
C LYS A 377 -15.73 -10.05 5.83
N ASN A 378 -14.98 -11.08 5.46
CA ASN A 378 -14.23 -11.93 6.37
C ASN A 378 -12.72 -11.90 6.05
N ILE A 379 -11.88 -12.00 7.09
CA ILE A 379 -10.45 -12.32 6.93
C ILE A 379 -10.04 -13.40 7.91
N ILE A 380 -9.36 -14.43 7.42
CA ILE A 380 -8.71 -15.45 8.24
C ILE A 380 -7.22 -15.14 8.29
N ILE A 381 -6.69 -14.85 9.46
CA ILE A 381 -5.27 -14.56 9.69
C ILE A 381 -4.62 -15.85 10.21
N THR A 382 -3.92 -16.56 9.30
CA THR A 382 -3.32 -17.85 9.64
C THR A 382 -2.13 -17.70 10.58
N LYS A 383 -1.32 -16.66 10.41
CA LYS A 383 -0.23 -16.26 11.30
C LYS A 383 0.05 -14.76 11.12
N PRO A 384 0.14 -13.98 12.20
CA PRO A 384 0.36 -12.52 12.11
C PRO A 384 1.85 -12.20 11.98
N SER A 385 2.45 -12.53 10.83
CA SER A 385 3.87 -12.35 10.55
C SER A 385 4.08 -12.09 9.06
N ARG A 386 5.20 -11.44 8.71
CA ARG A 386 5.63 -11.27 7.31
C ARG A 386 6.63 -12.34 6.87
N ILE A 387 7.29 -12.99 7.83
CA ILE A 387 8.31 -14.02 7.62
C ILE A 387 7.99 -15.20 8.53
N SER A 388 8.22 -16.43 8.09
CA SER A 388 7.69 -17.60 8.79
C SER A 388 8.47 -18.08 10.02
N ASN A 389 9.73 -17.71 10.21
CA ASN A 389 10.64 -18.51 11.04
C ASN A 389 11.50 -17.77 12.06
N SER A 390 11.39 -16.45 12.23
CA SER A 390 12.20 -15.74 13.21
C SER A 390 11.36 -15.31 14.42
N PRO A 391 11.82 -15.59 15.65
CA PRO A 391 11.22 -15.00 16.85
C PRO A 391 11.38 -13.47 16.74
N GLY A 392 10.26 -12.73 16.77
CA GLY A 392 10.26 -11.27 16.65
C GLY A 392 9.63 -10.72 15.35
N ASP A 393 9.38 -11.55 14.34
CA ASP A 393 8.77 -11.13 13.07
C ASP A 393 7.23 -11.01 13.10
N HIS A 394 6.64 -10.97 14.29
CA HIS A 394 5.20 -10.75 14.42
C HIS A 394 4.82 -9.33 14.01
N PHE A 395 3.61 -9.19 13.51
CA PHE A 395 3.04 -7.88 13.25
C PHE A 395 3.05 -7.00 14.50
N SER A 396 3.30 -5.72 14.32
CA SER A 396 2.89 -4.72 15.29
C SER A 396 1.36 -4.68 15.40
N ALA A 397 0.84 -4.14 16.49
CA ALA A 397 -0.61 -3.92 16.61
C ALA A 397 -1.13 -3.04 15.47
N PHE A 398 -0.34 -2.06 15.03
CA PHE A 398 -0.63 -1.23 13.88
C PHE A 398 -0.82 -2.06 12.58
N ASP A 399 0.12 -2.94 12.24
CA ASP A 399 0.04 -3.78 11.03
C ASP A 399 -1.13 -4.76 11.11
N PHE A 400 -1.35 -5.36 12.31
CA PHE A 400 -2.45 -6.28 12.53
C PHE A 400 -3.81 -5.60 12.29
N PHE A 401 -4.06 -4.44 12.91
CA PHE A 401 -5.33 -3.74 12.72
C PHE A 401 -5.45 -3.06 11.35
N ASN A 402 -4.35 -2.73 10.70
CA ASN A 402 -4.38 -2.31 9.30
C ASN A 402 -4.83 -3.46 8.38
N LEU A 403 -4.39 -4.69 8.65
CA LEU A 403 -4.86 -5.89 7.94
C LEU A 403 -6.34 -6.16 8.23
N VAL A 404 -6.75 -6.14 9.51
CA VAL A 404 -8.16 -6.29 9.92
C VAL A 404 -9.05 -5.24 9.25
N GLY A 405 -8.57 -4.01 9.13
CA GLY A 405 -9.27 -2.92 8.44
C GLY A 405 -9.48 -3.09 6.94
N ARG A 406 -8.94 -4.15 6.33
CA ARG A 406 -9.26 -4.53 4.95
C ARG A 406 -10.61 -5.25 4.84
N THR A 407 -11.23 -5.60 5.97
CA THR A 407 -12.60 -6.15 6.03
C THR A 407 -13.58 -5.08 6.47
N GLY A 408 -14.82 -5.25 6.05
CA GLY A 408 -15.85 -4.28 6.27
C GLY A 408 -15.71 -3.07 5.35
N ARG A 409 -16.76 -2.76 4.64
CA ARG A 409 -16.79 -1.63 3.69
C ARG A 409 -18.11 -0.89 3.78
N LEU A 410 -18.01 0.41 3.87
CA LEU A 410 -19.17 1.28 3.88
C LEU A 410 -20.08 0.96 2.68
N HIS A 411 -21.38 0.89 2.90
CA HIS A 411 -22.44 0.51 1.94
C HIS A 411 -22.47 -0.96 1.50
N GLN A 412 -21.56 -1.82 1.98
CA GLN A 412 -21.56 -3.26 1.66
C GLN A 412 -21.62 -4.12 2.91
N HIS A 413 -20.68 -3.98 3.82
CA HIS A 413 -20.57 -4.74 5.05
C HIS A 413 -20.23 -3.82 6.21
N TYR A 414 -21.19 -3.56 7.07
CA TYR A 414 -21.03 -2.67 8.22
C TYR A 414 -20.16 -3.26 9.33
N ILE A 415 -20.09 -4.59 9.38
CA ILE A 415 -19.21 -5.33 10.27
C ILE A 415 -18.29 -6.20 9.43
N GLY A 416 -16.98 -6.03 9.61
CA GLY A 416 -15.95 -6.90 9.08
C GLY A 416 -15.51 -7.90 10.15
N ASP A 417 -15.45 -9.19 9.82
CA ASP A 417 -15.06 -10.24 10.75
C ASP A 417 -13.63 -10.71 10.48
N ALA A 418 -12.78 -10.66 11.51
CA ALA A 418 -11.41 -11.16 11.49
C ALA A 418 -11.27 -12.39 12.39
N TYR A 419 -10.81 -13.48 11.80
CA TYR A 419 -10.59 -14.77 12.45
C TYR A 419 -9.10 -14.98 12.65
N TYR A 420 -8.62 -14.75 13.87
CA TYR A 420 -7.21 -14.87 14.21
C TYR A 420 -6.89 -16.24 14.76
N ILE A 421 -6.13 -17.05 14.03
CA ILE A 421 -5.62 -18.34 14.46
C ILE A 421 -4.37 -18.10 15.30
N LYS A 422 -4.46 -18.31 16.61
CA LYS A 422 -3.44 -17.94 17.58
C LYS A 422 -2.78 -19.18 18.19
N SER A 423 -1.47 -19.32 18.00
CA SER A 423 -0.65 -20.27 18.77
C SER A 423 -0.17 -19.65 20.09
N PRO A 424 0.35 -20.46 21.04
CA PRO A 424 0.88 -19.92 22.29
C PRO A 424 2.01 -18.90 22.14
N SER A 425 2.77 -18.99 21.05
CA SER A 425 3.87 -18.06 20.74
C SER A 425 3.43 -16.77 20.08
N ASP A 426 2.18 -16.69 19.60
CA ASP A 426 1.69 -15.51 18.90
C ASP A 426 1.23 -14.42 19.89
N PRO A 427 1.41 -13.13 19.55
CA PRO A 427 1.02 -12.03 20.41
C PRO A 427 -0.50 -11.87 20.55
N GLU A 428 -0.90 -11.21 21.61
CA GLU A 428 -2.24 -10.65 21.73
C GLU A 428 -2.27 -9.22 21.20
N TYR A 429 -3.29 -8.89 20.42
CA TYR A 429 -3.44 -7.57 19.84
C TYR A 429 -4.62 -6.83 20.47
N ARG A 430 -4.36 -5.60 20.92
CA ARG A 430 -5.39 -4.69 21.44
C ARG A 430 -5.51 -3.49 20.51
N LYS A 431 -6.72 -3.07 20.20
CA LYS A 431 -6.97 -1.92 19.30
C LYS A 431 -6.33 -0.62 19.82
N ALA A 432 -6.24 -0.47 21.14
CA ALA A 432 -5.58 0.67 21.76
C ALA A 432 -4.08 0.78 21.40
N ASP A 433 -3.42 -0.35 21.18
CA ASP A 433 -1.99 -0.42 20.87
C ASP A 433 -1.70 -0.21 19.37
N ALA A 434 -2.75 -0.13 18.53
CA ALA A 434 -2.60 0.10 17.11
C ALA A 434 -2.26 1.55 16.74
N VAL A 435 -2.51 2.49 17.65
CA VAL A 435 -2.24 3.91 17.43
C VAL A 435 -0.80 4.20 17.79
N LYS A 436 -0.06 4.80 16.88
CA LYS A 436 1.35 5.16 17.08
C LYS A 436 1.63 6.62 16.82
N SER A 437 2.67 7.13 17.46
CA SER A 437 3.32 8.38 17.11
C SER A 437 4.36 8.09 16.03
N ILE A 438 4.42 8.89 15.00
CA ILE A 438 5.41 8.73 13.93
C ILE A 438 6.33 9.94 13.87
N ARG A 439 7.51 9.69 13.36
CA ARG A 439 8.49 10.70 13.04
C ARG A 439 8.89 10.56 11.59
N PHE A 440 8.84 11.66 10.86
CA PHE A 440 9.32 11.68 9.50
C PHE A 440 10.81 11.99 9.50
N GLU A 441 11.61 11.14 8.93
CA GLU A 441 12.97 11.45 8.57
C GLU A 441 13.00 11.84 7.10
N VAL A 442 13.12 13.12 6.86
CA VAL A 442 13.33 13.65 5.51
C VAL A 442 14.81 13.48 5.21
N THR A 443 15.16 12.43 4.53
CA THR A 443 16.54 12.20 4.12
C THR A 443 16.81 12.79 2.76
N ASP A 444 17.52 13.87 2.77
CA ASP A 444 18.28 14.39 1.65
C ASP A 444 19.75 14.27 2.06
N ALA A 445 20.47 13.32 1.47
CA ALA A 445 21.89 13.11 1.78
C ALA A 445 22.77 14.36 1.59
N SER A 446 22.19 15.45 1.14
CA SER A 446 22.83 16.74 0.93
C SER A 446 22.29 17.83 1.79
N LYS A 447 21.14 17.66 2.37
CA LYS A 447 20.62 18.64 3.30
C LYS A 447 21.44 18.54 4.57
N ASP A 448 21.73 19.66 5.18
CA ASP A 448 21.82 19.75 6.63
C ASP A 448 20.47 19.34 7.17
N ILE A 449 20.17 18.15 6.87
CA ILE A 449 18.99 17.52 7.35
C ILE A 449 19.03 17.81 8.79
N ASP A 450 17.94 18.20 9.29
CA ASP A 450 17.50 18.05 10.62
C ASP A 450 18.04 16.76 11.21
N ILE A 451 19.32 16.66 11.16
CA ILE A 451 20.17 15.71 11.78
C ILE A 451 19.94 15.95 13.23
N GLN A 452 19.17 15.07 13.81
CA GLN A 452 19.05 15.02 15.24
C GLN A 452 20.44 14.98 15.82
N LYS A 453 20.59 15.48 17.03
CA LYS A 453 21.89 15.58 17.74
C LYS A 453 22.80 14.36 17.67
N GLY A 454 22.31 13.16 17.32
CA GLY A 454 23.09 11.93 17.15
C GLY A 454 23.60 11.65 15.73
N GLU A 455 23.22 12.44 14.74
CA GLU A 455 23.56 12.21 13.33
C GLU A 455 24.44 13.31 12.72
N VAL A 456 24.85 14.31 13.53
CA VAL A 456 25.77 15.38 13.13
C VAL A 456 27.10 14.79 12.61
N GLU A 457 27.56 13.69 13.20
CA GLU A 457 28.75 12.96 12.76
C GLU A 457 28.59 12.41 11.35
N LYS A 458 27.44 11.79 11.04
CA LYS A 458 27.16 11.27 9.68
C LYS A 458 27.15 12.39 8.64
N TYR A 459 26.62 13.54 8.98
CA TYR A 459 26.62 14.68 8.06
C TYR A 459 28.04 15.21 7.78
N GLN A 460 28.87 15.30 8.78
CA GLN A 460 30.28 15.68 8.60
C GLN A 460 30.97 14.65 7.70
N ASP A 461 30.70 13.35 7.89
CA ASP A 461 31.24 12.29 7.06
C ASP A 461 30.80 12.45 5.58
N VAL A 462 29.53 12.82 5.33
CA VAL A 462 29.06 13.11 3.98
C VAL A 462 29.82 14.29 3.36
N VAL A 463 29.96 15.39 4.07
CA VAL A 463 30.67 16.57 3.56
C VAL A 463 32.15 16.27 3.28
N GLU A 464 32.82 15.53 4.18
CA GLU A 464 34.20 15.11 3.97
C GLU A 464 34.33 14.15 2.80
N PHE A 465 33.36 13.25 2.65
CA PHE A 465 33.31 12.28 1.55
C PHE A 465 33.12 12.98 0.20
N LEU A 466 32.21 13.95 0.10
CA LEU A 466 32.02 14.75 -1.11
C LEU A 466 33.27 15.53 -1.50
N LYS A 467 34.00 16.08 -0.49
CA LYS A 467 35.31 16.73 -0.71
C LYS A 467 36.34 15.73 -1.26
N LYS A 468 36.41 14.51 -0.71
CA LYS A 468 37.31 13.45 -1.21
C LYS A 468 37.01 13.05 -2.65
N LEU A 469 35.73 13.02 -3.04
CA LEU A 469 35.31 12.74 -4.40
C LEU A 469 35.47 13.91 -5.35
N ASN A 470 35.71 15.12 -4.83
CA ASN A 470 35.74 16.37 -5.59
C ASN A 470 34.48 16.61 -6.43
N ILE A 471 33.31 16.31 -5.87
CA ILE A 471 32.02 16.54 -6.48
C ILE A 471 31.20 17.49 -5.65
N THR A 472 30.31 18.23 -6.31
CA THR A 472 29.37 19.10 -5.63
C THR A 472 28.24 18.29 -4.99
N LYS A 473 27.55 18.89 -4.05
CA LYS A 473 26.37 18.35 -3.40
C LYS A 473 25.27 18.04 -4.41
N GLU A 474 25.05 18.95 -5.33
CA GLU A 474 24.06 18.86 -6.40
C GLU A 474 24.38 17.70 -7.36
N ASP A 475 25.65 17.58 -7.77
CA ASP A 475 26.11 16.49 -8.64
C ASP A 475 25.98 15.12 -7.95
N TYR A 476 26.30 15.06 -6.65
CA TYR A 476 26.11 13.83 -5.88
C TYR A 476 24.65 13.39 -5.88
N LEU A 477 23.73 14.30 -5.59
CA LEU A 477 22.30 13.98 -5.55
C LEU A 477 21.77 13.57 -6.90
N ALA A 478 22.09 14.31 -7.94
CA ALA A 478 21.60 14.06 -9.28
C ALA A 478 22.07 12.69 -9.83
N ASN A 479 23.33 12.33 -9.55
CA ASN A 479 23.97 11.19 -10.21
C ASN A 479 24.12 9.95 -9.33
N ILE A 480 24.24 10.10 -8.02
CA ILE A 480 24.60 9.03 -7.08
C ILE A 480 23.55 8.87 -5.98
N GLY A 481 23.27 9.92 -5.22
CA GLY A 481 22.44 9.87 -4.02
C GLY A 481 21.00 9.46 -4.28
N SER A 482 20.48 9.68 -5.50
CA SER A 482 19.16 9.21 -5.95
C SER A 482 19.11 7.71 -6.30
N LYS A 483 20.28 7.05 -6.44
CA LYS A 483 20.40 5.68 -6.96
C LYS A 483 20.98 4.69 -5.97
N ALA A 484 21.70 5.17 -4.96
CA ALA A 484 22.41 4.32 -4.01
C ALA A 484 22.42 4.94 -2.61
N ARG A 485 22.40 4.09 -1.60
CA ARG A 485 22.59 4.50 -0.20
C ARG A 485 23.97 5.06 0.03
N PHE A 486 24.07 6.04 0.91
CA PHE A 486 25.34 6.64 1.26
C PHE A 486 26.35 5.61 1.79
N ASP A 487 25.94 4.72 2.70
CA ASP A 487 26.80 3.66 3.23
C ASP A 487 27.35 2.74 2.12
N THR A 488 26.48 2.34 1.16
CA THR A 488 26.90 1.56 -0.02
C THR A 488 27.93 2.31 -0.86
N VAL A 489 27.75 3.63 -1.03
CA VAL A 489 28.71 4.47 -1.79
C VAL A 489 30.04 4.55 -1.07
N ILE A 490 30.04 4.70 0.27
CA ILE A 490 31.27 4.67 1.08
C ILE A 490 31.98 3.32 0.95
N ASP A 491 31.26 2.21 1.06
CA ASP A 491 31.83 0.87 0.94
C ASP A 491 32.46 0.63 -0.43
N LEU A 492 31.79 1.05 -1.50
CA LEU A 492 32.33 1.01 -2.85
C LEU A 492 33.59 1.88 -3.01
N TYR A 493 33.56 3.11 -2.44
CA TYR A 493 34.72 3.99 -2.47
C TYR A 493 35.90 3.41 -1.69
N ASN A 494 35.67 2.88 -0.49
CA ASN A 494 36.71 2.26 0.32
C ASN A 494 37.30 1.04 -0.38
N ALA A 495 36.49 0.19 -0.97
CA ALA A 495 36.94 -0.95 -1.78
C ALA A 495 37.76 -0.49 -3.00
N TYR A 496 37.33 0.59 -3.66
CA TYR A 496 38.10 1.21 -4.75
C TYR A 496 39.42 1.80 -4.25
N ALA A 497 39.43 2.55 -3.15
CA ALA A 497 40.63 3.15 -2.60
C ALA A 497 41.66 2.11 -2.16
N MET A 498 41.22 1.00 -1.58
CA MET A 498 42.10 -0.11 -1.16
C MET A 498 42.69 -0.92 -2.32
N ASN A 499 41.98 -1.02 -3.43
CA ASN A 499 42.34 -1.91 -4.54
C ASN A 499 42.14 -1.27 -5.92
N LYS A 500 42.45 0.01 -6.06
CA LYS A 500 42.20 0.81 -7.28
C LYS A 500 42.61 0.10 -8.57
N ILE A 501 43.84 -0.42 -8.63
CA ILE A 501 44.39 -1.07 -9.82
C ILE A 501 43.59 -2.32 -10.16
N LYS A 502 43.28 -3.16 -9.16
CA LYS A 502 42.55 -4.39 -9.34
C LYS A 502 41.09 -4.16 -9.76
N LEU A 503 40.45 -3.18 -9.15
CA LEU A 503 39.04 -2.84 -9.47
C LEU A 503 38.93 -2.21 -10.86
N LEU A 504 39.87 -1.34 -11.25
CA LEU A 504 39.90 -0.77 -12.60
C LEU A 504 40.19 -1.85 -13.65
N ALA A 505 41.12 -2.78 -13.39
CA ALA A 505 41.38 -3.90 -14.29
C ALA A 505 40.14 -4.80 -14.46
N GLN A 506 39.38 -5.01 -13.39
CA GLN A 506 38.13 -5.80 -13.44
C GLN A 506 37.02 -5.08 -14.18
N LEU A 507 36.90 -3.75 -14.01
CA LEU A 507 35.97 -2.92 -14.79
C LEU A 507 36.32 -2.94 -16.27
N GLN A 508 37.61 -2.86 -16.60
CA GLN A 508 38.10 -2.93 -17.97
C GLN A 508 37.87 -4.31 -18.59
N ALA A 509 38.17 -5.39 -17.87
CA ALA A 509 37.85 -6.76 -18.29
C ALA A 509 36.35 -6.98 -18.49
N HIS A 510 35.49 -6.29 -17.71
CA HIS A 510 34.04 -6.31 -17.94
C HIS A 510 33.66 -5.69 -19.29
N ILE A 511 34.32 -4.64 -19.70
CA ILE A 511 34.06 -3.99 -21.00
C ILE A 511 34.53 -4.93 -22.15
N GLU A 512 35.68 -5.55 -21.97
CA GLU A 512 36.33 -6.40 -23.00
C GLU A 512 35.68 -7.79 -23.11
N ASP A 513 35.47 -8.46 -21.98
CA ASP A 513 34.97 -9.86 -21.91
C ASP A 513 33.44 -10.01 -22.02
N GLY A 514 32.71 -8.94 -22.18
CA GLY A 514 31.27 -8.96 -22.38
C GLY A 514 30.49 -9.67 -21.23
N ARG A 515 29.97 -10.88 -21.50
CA ARG A 515 29.12 -11.59 -20.52
C ARG A 515 29.89 -12.03 -19.26
N VAL A 516 31.10 -12.56 -19.43
CA VAL A 516 31.90 -13.08 -18.31
C VAL A 516 32.41 -11.93 -17.44
N GLY A 517 32.84 -10.83 -18.07
CA GLY A 517 33.26 -9.63 -17.36
C GLY A 517 32.14 -9.01 -16.54
N ARG A 518 30.92 -8.92 -17.08
CA ARG A 518 29.74 -8.44 -16.35
C ARG A 518 29.42 -9.30 -15.13
N LEU A 519 29.48 -10.62 -15.26
CA LEU A 519 29.25 -11.55 -14.16
C LEU A 519 30.23 -11.31 -13.00
N ARG A 520 31.51 -11.21 -13.33
CA ARG A 520 32.58 -10.95 -12.35
C ARG A 520 32.39 -9.58 -11.66
N LEU A 521 32.01 -8.57 -12.41
CA LEU A 521 31.74 -7.23 -11.85
C LEU A 521 30.58 -7.28 -10.86
N VAL A 522 29.46 -7.91 -11.24
CA VAL A 522 28.29 -8.04 -10.37
C VAL A 522 28.65 -8.85 -9.11
N GLU A 523 29.40 -9.93 -9.22
CA GLU A 523 29.87 -10.70 -8.06
C GLU A 523 30.72 -9.87 -7.09
N ILE A 524 31.57 -8.98 -7.61
CA ILE A 524 32.40 -8.10 -6.80
C ILE A 524 31.55 -7.05 -6.09
N LEU A 525 30.63 -6.41 -6.80
CA LEU A 525 29.72 -5.43 -6.22
C LEU A 525 28.87 -6.05 -5.10
N TYR A 526 28.32 -7.24 -5.30
CA TYR A 526 27.58 -7.96 -4.26
C TYR A 526 28.44 -8.31 -3.04
N LYS A 527 29.71 -8.70 -3.25
CA LYS A 527 30.63 -8.96 -2.14
C LYS A 527 30.94 -7.73 -1.33
N ILE A 528 31.10 -6.58 -1.98
CA ILE A 528 31.35 -5.29 -1.33
C ILE A 528 30.13 -4.85 -0.52
N CYS A 529 28.93 -5.03 -1.05
CA CYS A 529 27.68 -4.67 -0.40
C CYS A 529 27.19 -5.74 0.61
N GLU A 530 28.04 -6.64 1.07
CA GLU A 530 27.79 -7.69 2.09
C GLU A 530 26.68 -8.70 1.79
N GLN A 531 26.16 -8.75 0.60
CA GLN A 531 25.12 -9.72 0.20
C GLN A 531 25.74 -11.07 -0.18
N LYS A 532 26.28 -11.79 0.80
CA LYS A 532 27.16 -12.97 0.58
C LYS A 532 26.45 -14.24 0.14
N GLU A 533 25.18 -14.47 0.51
CA GLU A 533 24.60 -15.81 0.43
C GLU A 533 24.00 -16.21 -0.93
N LYS A 534 23.65 -15.25 -1.80
CA LYS A 534 22.99 -15.52 -3.09
C LYS A 534 23.74 -15.01 -4.32
N VAL A 535 24.98 -14.61 -4.16
CA VAL A 535 25.78 -13.91 -5.19
C VAL A 535 25.76 -14.60 -6.56
N LYS A 536 25.93 -15.93 -6.63
CA LYS A 536 25.99 -16.64 -7.91
C LYS A 536 24.65 -16.69 -8.65
N LEU A 537 23.55 -16.89 -7.92
CA LEU A 537 22.22 -16.99 -8.51
C LEU A 537 21.76 -15.63 -9.04
N GLU A 538 21.90 -14.60 -8.23
CA GLU A 538 21.48 -13.24 -8.58
C GLU A 538 22.36 -12.62 -9.66
N SER A 539 23.68 -12.83 -9.60
CA SER A 539 24.61 -12.41 -10.65
C SER A 539 24.29 -13.07 -11.99
N ASN A 540 23.92 -14.35 -12.01
CA ASN A 540 23.49 -15.02 -13.22
C ASN A 540 22.16 -14.47 -13.76
N LEU A 541 21.20 -14.15 -12.87
CA LEU A 541 19.93 -13.56 -13.23
C LEU A 541 20.13 -12.16 -13.83
N ILE A 542 20.89 -11.29 -13.16
CA ILE A 542 21.19 -9.94 -13.63
C ILE A 542 21.93 -10.00 -14.97
N ASN A 543 22.92 -10.88 -15.12
CA ASN A 543 23.64 -11.04 -16.37
C ASN A 543 22.74 -11.55 -17.51
N THR A 544 21.75 -12.40 -17.20
CA THR A 544 20.75 -12.86 -18.17
C THR A 544 19.83 -11.72 -18.60
N LEU A 545 19.43 -10.85 -17.68
CA LEU A 545 18.60 -9.67 -17.93
C LEU A 545 19.36 -8.60 -18.74
N LEU A 546 20.64 -8.37 -18.40
CA LEU A 546 21.50 -7.40 -19.10
C LEU A 546 21.95 -7.90 -20.49
N SER A 547 21.99 -9.22 -20.72
CA SER A 547 22.27 -9.75 -22.03
C SER A 547 21.05 -9.51 -22.93
N LYS A 548 21.15 -8.70 -23.98
CA LYS A 548 20.10 -8.40 -24.96
C LYS A 548 19.56 -9.63 -25.74
N LYS A 549 19.94 -10.86 -25.37
CA LYS A 549 19.30 -12.06 -25.87
C LYS A 549 17.97 -12.24 -25.15
N LYS A 550 16.86 -12.23 -25.88
CA LYS A 550 15.55 -12.65 -25.42
C LYS A 550 15.68 -13.98 -24.65
N ALA A 551 15.80 -13.91 -23.34
CA ALA A 551 15.64 -15.10 -22.51
C ALA A 551 14.20 -15.53 -22.69
N SER A 552 13.96 -16.70 -23.29
CA SER A 552 12.62 -17.27 -23.29
C SER A 552 12.20 -17.39 -21.81
N TYR A 553 11.02 -16.95 -21.46
CA TYR A 553 10.45 -16.97 -20.11
C TYR A 553 10.55 -18.37 -19.44
N LYS A 554 10.67 -19.44 -20.24
CA LYS A 554 10.92 -20.82 -19.82
C LYS A 554 12.26 -21.07 -19.08
N LYS A 555 13.26 -20.17 -19.20
CA LYS A 555 14.58 -20.34 -18.53
C LYS A 555 14.70 -19.63 -17.17
N SER A 556 13.79 -18.72 -16.84
CA SER A 556 13.81 -17.97 -15.57
C SER A 556 12.94 -18.57 -14.47
N SER A 557 12.13 -19.58 -14.77
CA SER A 557 11.21 -20.25 -13.84
C SER A 557 11.70 -21.60 -13.29
N ARG A 558 12.98 -21.94 -13.55
CA ARG A 558 13.63 -23.13 -12.95
C ARG A 558 14.56 -22.77 -11.81
#